data_4e9fadb42689c7de96ab13467e53a19e
#
_entry.id   4e9fadb42689c7de96ab13467e53a19e
#
_cell.length_a   1.000
_cell.length_b   1.000
_cell.length_c   1.000
_cell.angle_alpha   90.00
_cell.angle_beta   90.00
_cell.angle_gamma   90.00
#
_symmetry.space_group_name_H-M   'P 1'
#
loop_
_entity.id
_entity.type
_entity.pdbx_description
1 polymer ?
#
loop_
_entity_poly.entity_id
_entity_poly.type
_entity_poly.pdbx_seq_one_letter_code
_entity_poly.pdbx_strand_id
1 'polypeptide(L)'
;MIPRALRLLVLVTAMALSGVGPVPASAQDEDIAAMAAALKDIHFTLQDALKVSEKEGQPVSAQFEMDDGKLQVSIYASKGEDFVEVIADPKTGAVIRSEKITDDDELSDAADQKAAMAKATISLIAAADAAVKDNAGFRAVAIFPDLRDDHPVAEVTLLQGTTAKKVTEKLD
;
A
#
# COMPACT_ATOMS: atom_id res chain seq x y z
N MET A 1 10.76 12.26 19.10
CA MET A 1 10.58 11.69 17.77
C MET A 1 9.89 10.36 17.99
N ILE A 2 8.61 10.26 17.67
CA ILE A 2 7.83 9.03 17.85
C ILE A 2 8.11 8.17 16.62
N PRO A 3 8.55 6.91 16.75
CA PRO A 3 8.75 6.03 15.59
C PRO A 3 7.44 5.88 14.86
N ARG A 4 7.46 6.15 13.57
CA ARG A 4 6.33 5.90 12.66
C ARG A 4 6.29 4.40 12.42
N ALA A 5 5.64 3.67 13.31
CA ALA A 5 5.31 2.28 13.02
C ALA A 5 4.45 2.26 11.76
N LEU A 6 4.86 1.47 10.76
CA LEU A 6 4.06 1.10 9.61
C LEU A 6 2.68 0.69 10.13
N ARG A 7 1.69 1.60 10.02
CA ARG A 7 0.31 1.26 10.35
C ARG A 7 -0.22 0.37 9.23
N LEU A 8 0.20 -0.89 9.27
CA LEU A 8 -0.36 -1.93 8.44
C LEU A 8 -1.87 -1.90 8.62
N LEU A 9 -2.60 -1.48 7.60
CA LEU A 9 -4.05 -1.56 7.55
C LEU A 9 -4.41 -3.05 7.48
N VAL A 10 -4.37 -3.75 8.63
CA VAL A 10 -4.77 -5.15 8.74
C VAL A 10 -6.28 -5.19 8.64
N LEU A 11 -6.80 -5.40 7.43
CA LEU A 11 -8.21 -5.72 7.21
C LEU A 11 -8.47 -7.12 7.76
N VAL A 12 -8.91 -7.22 9.00
CA VAL A 12 -9.46 -8.46 9.55
C VAL A 12 -10.84 -8.66 8.92
N THR A 13 -10.99 -9.70 8.12
CA THR A 13 -12.28 -10.12 7.58
C THR A 13 -13.13 -10.64 8.74
N ALA A 14 -14.00 -9.82 9.32
CA ALA A 14 -14.99 -10.25 10.29
C ALA A 14 -16.11 -11.01 9.57
N MET A 15 -16.19 -12.32 9.78
CA MET A 15 -17.39 -13.11 9.48
C MET A 15 -18.55 -12.60 10.34
N ALA A 16 -19.60 -12.14 9.69
CA ALA A 16 -20.83 -11.68 10.36
C ALA A 16 -21.54 -12.85 11.02
N LEU A 17 -21.63 -12.81 12.36
CA LEU A 17 -22.71 -13.48 13.10
C LEU A 17 -23.76 -12.43 13.45
N SER A 18 -25.00 -12.73 13.05
CA SER A 18 -26.17 -11.89 13.17
C SER A 18 -26.51 -11.59 14.64
N GLY A 19 -26.43 -10.30 15.02
CA GLY A 19 -26.97 -9.80 16.27
C GLY A 19 -27.17 -8.30 16.14
N VAL A 20 -28.43 -7.86 16.14
CA VAL A 20 -28.85 -6.49 15.85
C VAL A 20 -28.57 -5.57 17.03
N GLY A 21 -27.58 -4.70 16.89
CA GLY A 21 -27.34 -3.50 17.68
C GLY A 21 -26.43 -2.57 16.87
N PRO A 22 -26.46 -1.24 17.02
CA PRO A 22 -25.50 -0.39 16.34
C PRO A 22 -24.10 -0.73 16.88
N VAL A 23 -23.31 -1.39 16.04
CA VAL A 23 -21.90 -1.62 16.32
C VAL A 23 -21.21 -0.27 16.15
N PRO A 24 -20.47 0.24 17.16
CA PRO A 24 -19.67 1.44 16.95
C PRO A 24 -18.70 1.20 15.79
N ALA A 25 -18.58 2.17 14.87
CA ALA A 25 -17.58 2.12 13.82
C ALA A 25 -16.22 1.84 14.46
N SER A 26 -15.49 0.86 13.93
CA SER A 26 -14.16 0.59 14.42
C SER A 26 -13.23 1.72 13.98
N ALA A 27 -12.10 1.93 14.67
CA ALA A 27 -11.11 2.92 14.26
C ALA A 27 -10.67 2.70 12.78
N GLN A 28 -10.69 1.45 12.32
CA GLN A 28 -10.42 1.10 10.92
C GLN A 28 -11.47 1.63 9.94
N ASP A 29 -12.76 1.63 10.33
CA ASP A 29 -13.83 2.16 9.48
C ASP A 29 -13.72 3.69 9.35
N GLU A 30 -13.28 4.37 10.43
CA GLU A 30 -13.01 5.82 10.42
C GLU A 30 -11.81 6.17 9.54
N ASP A 31 -10.73 5.39 9.61
CA ASP A 31 -9.53 5.57 8.77
C ASP A 31 -9.85 5.34 7.28
N ILE A 32 -10.65 4.30 6.98
CA ILE A 32 -11.10 4.02 5.60
C ILE A 32 -11.99 5.15 5.10
N ALA A 33 -12.91 5.67 5.90
CA ALA A 33 -13.79 6.76 5.51
C ALA A 33 -13.00 8.06 5.28
N ALA A 34 -12.02 8.36 6.14
CA ALA A 34 -11.13 9.51 5.99
C ALA A 34 -10.29 9.41 4.71
N MET A 35 -9.70 8.25 4.45
CA MET A 35 -8.94 7.97 3.23
C MET A 35 -9.83 8.10 1.98
N ALA A 36 -11.03 7.50 1.99
CA ALA A 36 -11.98 7.58 0.88
C ALA A 36 -12.38 9.03 0.56
N ALA A 37 -12.64 9.83 1.59
CA ALA A 37 -12.96 11.25 1.43
C ALA A 37 -11.77 12.03 0.84
N ALA A 38 -10.55 11.78 1.34
CA ALA A 38 -9.34 12.44 0.87
C ALA A 38 -8.97 12.06 -0.58
N LEU A 39 -9.29 10.82 -1.00
CA LEU A 39 -9.01 10.30 -2.34
C LEU A 39 -10.01 10.74 -3.41
N LYS A 40 -11.15 11.36 -3.02
CA LYS A 40 -12.26 11.64 -3.94
C LYS A 40 -11.86 12.47 -5.18
N ASP A 41 -10.98 13.46 -4.98
CA ASP A 41 -10.54 14.38 -6.03
C ASP A 41 -9.07 14.13 -6.44
N ILE A 42 -8.52 12.97 -6.06
CA ILE A 42 -7.16 12.58 -6.37
C ILE A 42 -7.14 11.66 -7.59
N HIS A 43 -6.45 12.11 -8.64
CA HIS A 43 -6.24 11.34 -9.87
C HIS A 43 -4.91 10.58 -9.88
N PHE A 44 -3.97 10.95 -9.01
CA PHE A 44 -2.70 10.27 -8.83
C PHE A 44 -2.95 8.84 -8.30
N THR A 45 -2.46 7.85 -9.02
CA THR A 45 -2.70 6.43 -8.73
C THR A 45 -1.56 5.81 -7.93
N LEU A 46 -1.77 4.63 -7.38
CA LEU A 46 -0.71 3.86 -6.74
C LEU A 46 0.39 3.49 -7.75
N GLN A 47 0.02 3.23 -9.00
CA GLN A 47 0.93 2.96 -10.10
C GLN A 47 1.81 4.19 -10.43
N ASP A 48 1.22 5.39 -10.40
CA ASP A 48 1.98 6.62 -10.58
C ASP A 48 3.00 6.81 -9.43
N ALA A 49 2.60 6.48 -8.20
CA ALA A 49 3.49 6.54 -7.03
C ALA A 49 4.68 5.58 -7.16
N LEU A 50 4.43 4.33 -7.53
CA LEU A 50 5.49 3.37 -7.83
C LEU A 50 6.45 3.91 -8.89
N LYS A 51 5.91 4.50 -9.98
CA LYS A 51 6.71 5.02 -11.09
C LYS A 51 7.56 6.24 -10.70
N VAL A 52 7.01 7.19 -9.93
CA VAL A 52 7.80 8.38 -9.54
C VAL A 52 8.90 8.04 -8.56
N SER A 53 8.74 7.00 -7.74
CA SER A 53 9.73 6.53 -6.77
C SER A 53 10.92 5.79 -7.39
N GLU A 54 10.82 5.32 -8.65
CA GLU A 54 11.92 4.64 -9.36
C GLU A 54 13.20 5.47 -9.44
N LYS A 55 13.09 6.80 -9.36
CA LYS A 55 14.25 7.72 -9.32
C LYS A 55 15.03 7.64 -8.02
N GLU A 56 14.37 7.22 -6.95
CA GLU A 56 14.95 7.11 -5.61
C GLU A 56 15.50 5.71 -5.32
N GLY A 57 14.93 4.68 -5.96
CA GLY A 57 15.31 3.28 -5.82
C GLY A 57 14.33 2.37 -6.55
N GLN A 58 14.53 1.06 -6.48
CA GLN A 58 13.57 0.10 -7.02
C GLN A 58 12.40 -0.07 -6.02
N PRO A 59 11.16 0.30 -6.37
CA PRO A 59 10.02 0.13 -5.50
C PRO A 59 9.80 -1.32 -5.10
N VAL A 60 9.57 -1.56 -3.81
CA VAL A 60 9.25 -2.89 -3.26
C VAL A 60 7.86 -2.94 -2.67
N SER A 61 7.27 -1.82 -2.28
CA SER A 61 5.84 -1.71 -1.88
C SER A 61 5.37 -0.26 -1.97
N ALA A 62 4.06 -0.05 -1.91
CA ALA A 62 3.47 1.29 -1.85
C ALA A 62 2.09 1.26 -1.18
N GLN A 63 1.74 2.36 -0.50
CA GLN A 63 0.42 2.56 0.07
C GLN A 63 0.02 4.03 0.16
N PHE A 64 -1.26 4.30 -0.01
CA PHE A 64 -1.87 5.54 0.47
C PHE A 64 -2.10 5.43 1.97
N GLU A 65 -1.82 6.49 2.70
CA GLU A 65 -2.02 6.53 4.14
C GLU A 65 -2.44 7.92 4.61
N MET A 66 -3.09 7.95 5.78
CA MET A 66 -3.40 9.20 6.47
C MET A 66 -2.34 9.45 7.55
N ASP A 67 -1.55 10.51 7.38
CA ASP A 67 -0.55 10.94 8.36
C ASP A 67 -0.93 12.34 8.87
N ASP A 68 -1.17 12.48 10.18
CA ASP A 68 -1.63 13.71 10.82
C ASP A 68 -2.84 14.36 10.10
N GLY A 69 -3.80 13.52 9.66
CA GLY A 69 -5.01 13.95 8.96
C GLY A 69 -4.78 14.39 7.51
N LYS A 70 -3.60 14.14 6.95
CA LYS A 70 -3.27 14.44 5.55
C LYS A 70 -3.03 13.14 4.79
N LEU A 71 -3.57 13.08 3.57
CA LEU A 71 -3.30 11.99 2.66
C LEU A 71 -1.89 12.13 2.09
N GLN A 72 -1.12 11.06 2.17
CA GLN A 72 0.17 10.91 1.49
C GLN A 72 0.29 9.52 0.86
N VAL A 73 1.30 9.33 0.04
CA VAL A 73 1.67 8.00 -0.46
C VAL A 73 3.07 7.68 0.05
N SER A 74 3.18 6.57 0.77
CA SER A 74 4.45 6.01 1.21
C SER A 74 4.85 4.87 0.28
N ILE A 75 6.08 4.90 -0.19
CA ILE A 75 6.67 3.88 -1.06
C ILE A 75 7.98 3.43 -0.43
N TYR A 76 8.13 2.12 -0.23
CA TYR A 76 9.43 1.56 0.11
C TYR A 76 10.17 1.20 -1.16
N ALA A 77 11.43 1.63 -1.24
CA ALA A 77 12.30 1.35 -2.38
C ALA A 77 13.66 0.84 -1.92
N SER A 78 14.21 -0.14 -2.63
CA SER A 78 15.56 -0.62 -2.41
C SER A 78 16.56 0.20 -3.21
N LYS A 79 17.66 0.63 -2.57
CA LYS A 79 18.75 1.40 -3.16
C LYS A 79 20.09 0.71 -2.87
N GLY A 80 20.42 -0.26 -3.71
CA GLY A 80 21.55 -1.14 -3.43
C GLY A 80 21.24 -2.07 -2.26
N GLU A 81 22.02 -1.94 -1.17
CA GLU A 81 21.80 -2.69 0.08
C GLU A 81 20.90 -1.95 1.07
N ASP A 82 20.67 -0.65 0.85
CA ASP A 82 19.83 0.18 1.69
C ASP A 82 18.36 0.16 1.23
N PHE A 83 17.49 0.57 2.16
CA PHE A 83 16.08 0.85 1.87
C PHE A 83 15.78 2.30 2.19
N VAL A 84 14.92 2.91 1.37
CA VAL A 84 14.44 4.27 1.54
C VAL A 84 12.92 4.28 1.56
N GLU A 85 12.35 5.11 2.43
CA GLU A 85 10.96 5.50 2.36
C GLU A 85 10.85 6.76 1.51
N VAL A 86 10.04 6.69 0.47
CA VAL A 86 9.72 7.80 -0.42
C VAL A 86 8.30 8.25 -0.14
N ILE A 87 8.12 9.51 0.26
CA ILE A 87 6.80 10.10 0.44
C ILE A 87 6.49 10.99 -0.75
N ALA A 88 5.34 10.74 -1.37
CA ALA A 88 4.82 11.56 -2.47
C ALA A 88 3.53 12.29 -2.07
N ASP A 89 3.36 13.52 -2.58
CA ASP A 89 2.11 14.27 -2.50
C ASP A 89 1.13 13.75 -3.55
N PRO A 90 -0.01 13.19 -3.15
CA PRO A 90 -0.96 12.61 -4.11
C PRO A 90 -1.71 13.62 -4.96
N LYS A 91 -1.62 14.94 -4.66
CA LYS A 91 -2.23 16.00 -5.47
C LYS A 91 -1.35 16.42 -6.63
N THR A 92 -0.03 16.46 -6.39
CA THR A 92 0.95 16.96 -7.35
C THR A 92 1.78 15.87 -8.00
N GLY A 93 1.84 14.68 -7.39
CA GLY A 93 2.73 13.60 -7.78
C GLY A 93 4.21 13.87 -7.45
N ALA A 94 4.48 14.94 -6.69
CA ALA A 94 5.85 15.31 -6.34
C ALA A 94 6.37 14.46 -5.17
N VAL A 95 7.61 14.00 -5.26
CA VAL A 95 8.31 13.42 -4.11
C VAL A 95 8.59 14.54 -3.12
N ILE A 96 8.04 14.42 -1.90
CA ILE A 96 8.21 15.40 -0.81
C ILE A 96 9.45 15.06 0.02
N ARG A 97 9.71 13.76 0.19
CA ARG A 97 10.75 13.24 1.07
C ARG A 97 11.24 11.90 0.55
N SER A 98 12.53 11.65 0.71
CA SER A 98 13.15 10.34 0.52
C SER A 98 14.18 10.17 1.64
N GLU A 99 13.93 9.25 2.55
CA GLU A 99 14.75 9.06 3.75
C GLU A 99 15.12 7.58 3.89
N LYS A 100 16.32 7.33 4.43
CA LYS A 100 16.77 5.97 4.72
C LYS A 100 15.92 5.39 5.84
N ILE A 101 15.43 4.17 5.64
CA ILE A 101 14.74 3.38 6.66
C ILE A 101 15.78 2.93 7.69
N THR A 102 15.49 3.13 8.98
CA THR A 102 16.37 2.79 10.09
C THR A 102 15.69 2.01 11.20
N ASP A 103 14.38 1.86 11.13
CA ASP A 103 13.61 1.04 12.06
C ASP A 103 13.79 -0.44 11.68
N ASP A 104 14.06 -1.29 12.67
CA ASP A 104 14.40 -2.70 12.43
C ASP A 104 13.23 -3.50 11.88
N ASP A 105 11.99 -3.21 12.31
CA ASP A 105 10.78 -3.88 11.82
C ASP A 105 10.51 -3.48 10.36
N GLU A 106 10.61 -2.20 10.04
CA GLU A 106 10.46 -1.69 8.67
C GLU A 106 11.54 -2.23 7.73
N LEU A 107 12.80 -2.35 8.21
CA LEU A 107 13.89 -2.96 7.45
C LEU A 107 13.64 -4.43 7.16
N SER A 108 13.10 -5.17 8.14
CA SER A 108 12.74 -6.58 7.97
C SER A 108 11.64 -6.72 6.91
N ASP A 109 10.57 -5.94 7.01
CA ASP A 109 9.48 -5.95 6.05
C ASP A 109 9.95 -5.60 4.63
N ALA A 110 10.78 -4.56 4.49
CA ALA A 110 11.33 -4.16 3.21
C ALA A 110 12.26 -5.22 2.60
N ALA A 111 13.02 -5.94 3.45
CA ALA A 111 13.89 -7.03 2.99
C ALA A 111 13.06 -8.22 2.48
N ASP A 112 11.99 -8.60 3.17
CA ASP A 112 11.10 -9.69 2.76
C ASP A 112 10.38 -9.34 1.44
N GLN A 113 9.90 -8.10 1.31
CA GLN A 113 9.30 -7.59 0.07
C GLN A 113 10.30 -7.59 -1.09
N LYS A 114 11.54 -7.19 -0.85
CA LYS A 114 12.62 -7.26 -1.85
C LYS A 114 12.91 -8.70 -2.26
N ALA A 115 12.92 -9.64 -1.31
CA ALA A 115 13.13 -11.06 -1.60
C ALA A 115 12.01 -11.64 -2.48
N ALA A 116 10.76 -11.26 -2.24
CA ALA A 116 9.62 -11.62 -3.09
C ALA A 116 9.79 -11.03 -4.50
N MET A 117 10.13 -9.74 -4.61
CA MET A 117 10.36 -9.08 -5.90
C MET A 117 11.56 -9.64 -6.68
N ALA A 118 12.56 -10.20 -6.00
CA ALA A 118 13.69 -10.86 -6.66
C ALA A 118 13.30 -12.14 -7.42
N LYS A 119 12.17 -12.76 -7.07
CA LYS A 119 11.59 -13.93 -7.75
C LYS A 119 10.48 -13.57 -8.73
N ALA A 120 9.99 -12.33 -8.67
CA ALA A 120 8.90 -11.86 -9.51
C ALA A 120 9.35 -11.67 -10.96
N THR A 121 8.47 -12.05 -11.90
CA THR A 121 8.58 -11.75 -13.34
C THR A 121 7.59 -10.67 -13.75
N ILE A 122 6.58 -10.41 -12.93
CA ILE A 122 5.56 -9.38 -13.11
C ILE A 122 5.85 -8.23 -12.15
N SER A 123 5.81 -6.99 -12.66
CA SER A 123 6.06 -5.80 -11.85
C SER A 123 4.87 -5.48 -10.95
N LEU A 124 5.11 -4.74 -9.83
CA LEU A 124 4.04 -4.25 -8.96
C LEU A 124 3.04 -3.36 -9.71
N ILE A 125 3.49 -2.57 -10.68
CA ILE A 125 2.62 -1.76 -11.53
C ILE A 125 1.66 -2.66 -12.32
N ALA A 126 2.19 -3.70 -12.97
CA ALA A 126 1.35 -4.62 -13.74
C ALA A 126 0.38 -5.42 -12.87
N ALA A 127 0.79 -5.82 -11.67
CA ALA A 127 -0.08 -6.48 -10.69
C ALA A 127 -1.21 -5.55 -10.21
N ALA A 128 -0.88 -4.30 -9.87
CA ALA A 128 -1.89 -3.31 -9.50
C ALA A 128 -2.88 -3.01 -10.64
N ASP A 129 -2.39 -2.97 -11.90
CA ASP A 129 -3.25 -2.79 -13.08
C ASP A 129 -4.19 -3.99 -13.27
N ALA A 130 -3.70 -5.22 -13.10
CA ALA A 130 -4.51 -6.44 -13.18
C ALA A 130 -5.60 -6.43 -12.10
N ALA A 131 -5.23 -6.15 -10.85
CA ALA A 131 -6.16 -6.07 -9.73
C ALA A 131 -7.28 -5.05 -9.98
N VAL A 132 -6.96 -3.84 -10.47
CA VAL A 132 -7.95 -2.81 -10.77
C VAL A 132 -8.83 -3.20 -11.96
N LYS A 133 -8.25 -3.78 -13.02
CA LYS A 133 -8.98 -4.23 -14.22
C LYS A 133 -10.03 -5.29 -13.88
N ASP A 134 -9.65 -6.26 -13.03
CA ASP A 134 -10.54 -7.37 -12.66
C ASP A 134 -11.57 -6.96 -11.61
N ASN A 135 -11.44 -5.75 -11.04
CA ASN A 135 -12.31 -5.20 -10.02
C ASN A 135 -12.80 -3.80 -10.40
N ALA A 136 -13.64 -3.75 -11.44
CA ALA A 136 -14.15 -2.50 -12.00
C ALA A 136 -14.76 -1.57 -10.94
N GLY A 137 -14.37 -0.29 -10.96
CA GLY A 137 -14.82 0.73 -10.03
C GLY A 137 -14.00 0.83 -8.75
N PHE A 138 -13.10 -0.12 -8.49
CA PHE A 138 -12.13 -0.02 -7.40
C PHE A 138 -10.84 0.67 -7.88
N ARG A 139 -10.12 1.27 -6.93
CA ARG A 139 -8.75 1.74 -7.12
C ARG A 139 -7.80 1.02 -6.17
N ALA A 140 -6.58 0.78 -6.58
CA ALA A 140 -5.55 0.24 -5.69
C ALA A 140 -5.10 1.34 -4.72
N VAL A 141 -5.05 1.01 -3.44
CA VAL A 141 -4.60 1.92 -2.36
C VAL A 141 -3.38 1.39 -1.61
N ALA A 142 -3.08 0.10 -1.73
CA ALA A 142 -1.84 -0.48 -1.22
C ALA A 142 -1.44 -1.69 -2.05
N ILE A 143 -0.14 -1.97 -2.11
CA ILE A 143 0.42 -3.18 -2.71
C ILE A 143 1.66 -3.62 -1.94
N PHE A 144 1.65 -4.87 -1.47
CA PHE A 144 2.73 -5.49 -0.72
C PHE A 144 3.06 -6.86 -1.33
N PRO A 145 4.25 -7.06 -1.87
CA PRO A 145 4.69 -8.37 -2.32
C PRO A 145 5.07 -9.26 -1.13
N ASP A 146 4.86 -10.55 -1.31
CA ASP A 146 5.11 -11.58 -0.31
C ASP A 146 5.52 -12.88 -1.00
N LEU A 147 6.10 -13.81 -0.26
CA LEU A 147 6.36 -15.18 -0.70
C LEU A 147 5.38 -16.14 -0.03
N ARG A 148 4.52 -16.77 -0.85
CA ARG A 148 3.62 -17.83 -0.40
C ARG A 148 4.05 -19.16 -1.02
N ASP A 149 4.43 -20.12 -0.18
CA ASP A 149 4.96 -21.41 -0.63
C ASP A 149 6.11 -21.24 -1.66
N ASP A 150 6.99 -20.27 -1.41
CA ASP A 150 8.14 -19.90 -2.26
C ASP A 150 7.77 -19.24 -3.60
N HIS A 151 6.48 -18.98 -3.87
CA HIS A 151 5.99 -18.25 -5.04
C HIS A 151 5.76 -16.77 -4.72
N PRO A 152 6.25 -15.83 -5.57
CA PRO A 152 6.02 -14.42 -5.36
C PRO A 152 4.57 -14.05 -5.69
N VAL A 153 3.94 -13.34 -4.76
CA VAL A 153 2.59 -12.81 -4.90
C VAL A 153 2.57 -11.35 -4.48
N ALA A 154 1.56 -10.60 -4.88
CA ALA A 154 1.28 -9.26 -4.33
C ALA A 154 -0.10 -9.24 -3.69
N GLU A 155 -0.20 -8.81 -2.43
CA GLU A 155 -1.45 -8.47 -1.80
C GLU A 155 -1.79 -7.03 -2.18
N VAL A 156 -2.89 -6.84 -2.91
CA VAL A 156 -3.37 -5.53 -3.34
C VAL A 156 -4.62 -5.17 -2.55
N THR A 157 -4.57 -4.04 -1.83
CA THR A 157 -5.76 -3.47 -1.20
C THR A 157 -6.45 -2.55 -2.19
N LEU A 158 -7.73 -2.82 -2.43
CA LEU A 158 -8.61 -2.09 -3.33
C LEU A 158 -9.66 -1.33 -2.54
N LEU A 159 -9.97 -0.11 -2.96
CA LEU A 159 -10.96 0.77 -2.33
C LEU A 159 -11.98 1.29 -3.36
N GLN A 160 -13.28 1.21 -3.01
CA GLN A 160 -14.39 1.85 -3.73
C GLN A 160 -15.33 2.50 -2.73
N GLY A 161 -15.42 3.83 -2.73
CA GLY A 161 -16.08 4.54 -1.64
C GLY A 161 -15.44 4.14 -0.31
N THR A 162 -16.23 3.68 0.65
CA THR A 162 -15.76 3.15 1.94
C THR A 162 -15.65 1.63 1.98
N THR A 163 -15.82 0.96 0.84
CA THR A 163 -15.65 -0.49 0.75
C THR A 163 -14.20 -0.81 0.38
N ALA A 164 -13.51 -1.49 1.27
CA ALA A 164 -12.16 -1.99 1.03
C ALA A 164 -12.18 -3.52 0.88
N LYS A 165 -11.29 -4.04 0.02
CA LYS A 165 -11.06 -5.48 -0.11
C LYS A 165 -9.60 -5.74 -0.49
N LYS A 166 -9.13 -6.94 -0.16
CA LYS A 166 -7.81 -7.43 -0.55
C LYS A 166 -7.95 -8.47 -1.66
N VAL A 167 -7.07 -8.41 -2.62
CA VAL A 167 -6.90 -9.42 -3.66
C VAL A 167 -5.43 -9.83 -3.72
N THR A 168 -5.18 -11.05 -4.18
CA THR A 168 -3.82 -11.56 -4.34
C THR A 168 -3.55 -11.76 -5.81
N GLU A 169 -2.52 -11.09 -6.32
CA GLU A 169 -2.02 -11.23 -7.68
C GLU A 169 -0.75 -12.09 -7.68
N LYS A 170 -0.60 -12.98 -8.65
CA LYS A 170 0.64 -13.72 -8.86
C LYS A 170 1.67 -12.82 -9.52
N LEU A 171 2.94 -12.98 -9.13
CA LEU A 171 4.05 -12.24 -9.70
C LEU A 171 5.02 -13.12 -10.52
N ASP A 172 4.74 -14.44 -10.63
CA ASP A 172 5.51 -15.41 -11.42
C ASP A 172 4.86 -15.77 -12.77
#